data_e3c38d49a316f57ef3edd4affe569511
#
_entry.id   e3c38d49a316f57ef3edd4affe569511
#
_cell.length_a   1.000
_cell.length_b   1.000
_cell.length_c   1.000
_cell.angle_alpha   90.00
_cell.angle_beta   90.00
_cell.angle_gamma   90.00
#
_symmetry.space_group_name_H-M   'P 1'
#
loop_
_entity.id
_entity.type
_entity.pdbx_description
1 polymer ?
#
loop_
_entity_poly.entity_id
_entity_poly.type
_entity_poly.pdbx_seq_one_letter_code
_entity_poly.pdbx_strand_id
1 'polypeptide(L)'
;MPLTFIDTNKLPKQATKAGEVTEVLNQALCGAKNVHGSLRWLKPNEKFQPDGAGKHQLIYLMEGKGRIRLDSKDYDVEKGMGVYLGPTDTMSIEASNDSKLKLFHLIVPKIPQ
;
A
#
# COMPACT_ATOMS: atom_id res chain seq x y z
N MET A 1 11.70 22.56 -7.99
CA MET A 1 11.98 21.12 -8.19
C MET A 1 11.53 20.70 -9.55
N PRO A 2 12.33 19.90 -10.26
CA PRO A 2 11.86 19.38 -11.53
C PRO A 2 10.66 18.45 -11.35
N LEU A 3 9.73 18.56 -12.27
CA LEU A 3 8.59 17.65 -12.31
C LEU A 3 9.05 16.29 -12.81
N THR A 4 8.66 15.23 -12.11
CA THR A 4 8.94 13.87 -12.54
C THR A 4 7.63 13.21 -12.96
N PHE A 5 7.56 12.80 -14.22
CA PHE A 5 6.42 12.04 -14.73
C PHE A 5 6.67 10.56 -14.54
N ILE A 6 5.72 9.87 -13.91
CA ILE A 6 5.84 8.44 -13.63
C ILE A 6 4.68 7.71 -14.32
N ASP A 7 5.02 6.85 -15.27
CA ASP A 7 4.03 6.01 -15.94
C ASP A 7 4.06 4.63 -15.28
N THR A 8 3.10 4.39 -14.40
CA THR A 8 3.05 3.14 -13.63
C THR A 8 2.79 1.91 -14.49
N ASN A 9 2.30 2.10 -15.71
CA ASN A 9 2.09 0.98 -16.63
C ASN A 9 3.40 0.45 -17.22
N LYS A 10 4.46 1.25 -17.15
CA LYS A 10 5.77 0.90 -17.69
C LYS A 10 6.77 0.47 -16.63
N LEU A 11 6.43 0.61 -15.36
CA LEU A 11 7.31 0.21 -14.29
C LEU A 11 7.25 -1.31 -14.07
N PRO A 12 8.37 -1.94 -13.70
CA PRO A 12 8.37 -3.38 -13.46
C PRO A 12 7.59 -3.74 -12.20
N LYS A 13 6.92 -4.87 -12.25
CA LYS A 13 6.27 -5.46 -11.09
C LYS A 13 7.15 -6.53 -10.50
N GLN A 14 7.27 -6.54 -9.18
CA GLN A 14 8.03 -7.56 -8.46
C GLN A 14 7.08 -8.45 -7.69
N ALA A 15 7.24 -9.77 -7.86
CA ALA A 15 6.45 -10.73 -7.10
C ALA A 15 6.97 -10.80 -5.67
N THR A 16 6.06 -10.79 -4.70
CA THR A 16 6.37 -10.90 -3.29
C THR A 16 5.49 -11.97 -2.65
N LYS A 17 5.73 -12.26 -1.37
CA LYS A 17 4.85 -13.17 -0.61
C LYS A 17 3.43 -12.62 -0.46
N ALA A 18 3.25 -11.33 -0.65
CA ALA A 18 1.97 -10.65 -0.53
C ALA A 18 1.62 -9.94 -1.85
N GLY A 19 1.56 -10.70 -2.94
CA GLY A 19 1.16 -10.19 -4.25
C GLY A 19 2.30 -9.57 -5.03
N GLU A 20 1.96 -8.80 -6.04
CA GLU A 20 2.91 -8.07 -6.86
C GLU A 20 2.98 -6.61 -6.44
N VAL A 21 4.16 -6.00 -6.55
CA VAL A 21 4.36 -4.62 -6.15
C VAL A 21 5.17 -3.86 -7.19
N THR A 22 4.81 -2.59 -7.41
CA THR A 22 5.59 -1.65 -8.21
C THR A 22 5.84 -0.39 -7.37
N GLU A 23 7.09 -0.03 -7.18
CA GLU A 23 7.41 1.22 -6.50
C GLU A 23 7.21 2.39 -7.46
N VAL A 24 6.48 3.41 -7.01
CA VAL A 24 6.16 4.58 -7.83
C VAL A 24 6.74 5.87 -7.26
N LEU A 25 7.15 5.85 -5.99
CA LEU A 25 7.68 7.02 -5.32
C LEU A 25 8.80 6.58 -4.38
N ASN A 26 10.04 6.87 -4.76
CA ASN A 26 11.21 6.61 -3.93
C ASN A 26 12.37 7.47 -4.39
N GLN A 27 13.50 7.39 -3.69
CA GLN A 27 14.66 8.22 -4.01
C GLN A 27 15.22 7.93 -5.40
N ALA A 28 15.26 6.67 -5.81
CA ALA A 28 15.83 6.28 -7.11
C ALA A 28 15.00 6.79 -8.28
N LEU A 29 13.66 6.80 -8.15
CA LEU A 29 12.77 7.19 -9.23
C LEU A 29 12.59 8.70 -9.35
N CYS A 30 12.51 9.42 -8.23
CA CYS A 30 12.13 10.83 -8.26
C CYS A 30 12.83 11.68 -7.21
N GLY A 31 13.85 11.14 -6.54
CA GLY A 31 14.60 11.88 -5.52
C GLY A 31 13.89 12.04 -4.19
N ALA A 32 12.77 11.36 -3.98
CA ALA A 32 12.05 11.44 -2.71
C ALA A 32 12.82 10.75 -1.60
N LYS A 33 13.15 11.47 -0.53
CA LYS A 33 14.00 10.95 0.54
C LYS A 33 13.22 10.44 1.74
N ASN A 34 12.07 11.04 2.03
CA ASN A 34 11.32 10.75 3.26
C ASN A 34 9.94 10.20 2.99
N VAL A 35 9.72 9.68 1.79
CA VAL A 35 8.44 9.12 1.42
C VAL A 35 8.63 7.98 0.45
N HIS A 36 7.84 6.92 0.63
CA HIS A 36 7.80 5.78 -0.29
C HIS A 36 6.36 5.56 -0.71
N GLY A 37 6.14 5.38 -2.00
CA GLY A 37 4.83 5.03 -2.53
C GLY A 37 4.94 3.85 -3.46
N SER A 38 3.97 2.95 -3.37
CA SER A 38 3.95 1.76 -4.21
C SER A 38 2.52 1.41 -4.59
N LEU A 39 2.39 0.72 -5.71
CA LEU A 39 1.16 0.05 -6.09
C LEU A 39 1.33 -1.44 -5.77
N ARG A 40 0.31 -2.04 -5.21
CA ARG A 40 0.33 -3.45 -4.87
C ARG A 40 -0.93 -4.11 -5.42
N TRP A 41 -0.74 -5.27 -6.03
CA TRP A 41 -1.83 -6.08 -6.57
C TRP A 41 -1.92 -7.37 -5.76
N LEU A 42 -3.10 -7.65 -5.23
CA LEU A 42 -3.38 -8.90 -4.53
C LEU A 42 -4.36 -9.70 -5.36
N LYS A 43 -4.04 -10.97 -5.57
CA LYS A 43 -4.97 -11.93 -6.17
C LYS A 43 -6.04 -12.31 -5.16
N PRO A 44 -7.18 -12.89 -5.60
CA PRO A 44 -8.20 -13.34 -4.66
C PRO A 44 -7.60 -14.18 -3.53
N ASN A 45 -8.02 -13.90 -2.30
CA ASN A 45 -7.58 -14.56 -1.06
C ASN A 45 -6.13 -14.27 -0.64
N GLU A 46 -5.37 -13.47 -1.38
CA GLU A 46 -4.05 -13.06 -0.92
C GLU A 46 -4.15 -12.01 0.18
N LYS A 47 -3.23 -12.06 1.12
CA LYS A 47 -3.20 -11.20 2.30
C LYS A 47 -1.92 -10.39 2.33
N PHE A 48 -2.03 -9.14 2.77
CA PHE A 48 -0.90 -8.24 2.95
C PHE A 48 -0.96 -7.64 4.35
N GLN A 49 0.16 -7.70 5.05
CA GLN A 49 0.32 -7.08 6.37
C GLN A 49 1.48 -6.10 6.29
N PRO A 50 1.21 -4.78 6.26
CA PRO A 50 2.29 -3.80 6.20
C PRO A 50 3.10 -3.77 7.47
N ASP A 51 4.41 -3.54 7.33
CA ASP A 51 5.28 -3.31 8.47
C ASP A 51 5.08 -1.87 8.93
N GLY A 52 4.50 -1.71 10.11
CA GLY A 52 4.12 -0.39 10.61
C GLY A 52 5.10 0.27 11.57
N ALA A 53 6.21 -0.40 11.91
CA ALA A 53 7.08 0.05 12.99
C ALA A 53 7.64 1.45 12.77
N GLY A 54 7.18 2.42 13.56
CA GLY A 54 7.70 3.79 13.56
C GLY A 54 7.36 4.62 12.33
N LYS A 55 6.37 4.21 11.53
CA LYS A 55 6.06 4.89 10.27
C LYS A 55 4.59 5.28 10.20
N HIS A 56 4.32 6.36 9.46
CA HIS A 56 2.95 6.72 9.09
C HIS A 56 2.66 6.10 7.74
N GLN A 57 1.48 5.51 7.59
CA GLN A 57 1.12 4.81 6.36
C GLN A 57 -0.30 5.13 5.94
N LEU A 58 -0.51 5.25 4.64
CA LEU A 58 -1.84 5.35 4.04
C LEU A 58 -1.97 4.23 3.03
N ILE A 59 -3.05 3.47 3.14
CA ILE A 59 -3.39 2.45 2.15
C ILE A 59 -4.72 2.86 1.55
N TYR A 60 -4.73 3.02 0.24
CA TYR A 60 -5.92 3.43 -0.51
C TYR A 60 -6.28 2.35 -1.52
N LEU A 61 -7.54 1.92 -1.50
CA LEU A 61 -8.02 0.90 -2.43
C LEU A 61 -8.41 1.54 -3.75
N MET A 62 -7.66 1.22 -4.79
CA MET A 62 -7.91 1.76 -6.12
C MET A 62 -8.88 0.90 -6.92
N GLU A 63 -8.87 -0.42 -6.70
CA GLU A 63 -9.74 -1.36 -7.38
C GLU A 63 -10.01 -2.57 -6.49
N GLY A 64 -11.20 -3.13 -6.63
CA GLY A 64 -11.54 -4.39 -6.00
C GLY A 64 -12.20 -4.27 -4.65
N LYS A 65 -12.33 -5.40 -3.97
CA LYS A 65 -12.94 -5.53 -2.66
C LYS A 65 -12.09 -6.43 -1.77
N GLY A 66 -12.16 -6.19 -0.47
CA GLY A 66 -11.42 -6.99 0.47
C GLY A 66 -11.89 -6.78 1.88
N ARG A 67 -11.09 -7.24 2.83
CA ARG A 67 -11.35 -7.12 4.25
C ARG A 67 -10.10 -6.64 4.96
N ILE A 68 -10.27 -5.64 5.80
CA ILE A 68 -9.20 -5.13 6.66
C ILE A 68 -9.47 -5.59 8.07
N ARG A 69 -8.42 -6.08 8.75
CA ARG A 69 -8.49 -6.42 10.16
C ARG A 69 -7.67 -5.42 10.96
N LEU A 70 -8.36 -4.68 11.83
CA LEU A 70 -7.78 -3.70 12.74
C LEU A 70 -8.18 -4.05 14.16
N ASP A 71 -7.21 -4.21 15.06
CA ASP A 71 -7.47 -4.45 16.49
C ASP A 71 -8.49 -5.58 16.72
N SER A 72 -8.35 -6.68 16.01
CA SER A 72 -9.22 -7.85 16.09
C SER A 72 -10.64 -7.64 15.55
N LYS A 73 -10.88 -6.54 14.84
CA LYS A 73 -12.14 -6.28 14.17
C LYS A 73 -11.95 -6.29 12.67
N ASP A 74 -12.92 -6.86 11.96
CA ASP A 74 -12.91 -6.94 10.51
C ASP A 74 -13.80 -5.87 9.90
N TYR A 75 -13.34 -5.26 8.83
CA TYR A 75 -14.07 -4.25 8.08
C TYR A 75 -14.05 -4.61 6.61
N ASP A 76 -15.21 -4.62 5.98
CA ASP A 76 -15.28 -4.79 4.53
C ASP A 76 -14.89 -3.47 3.87
N VAL A 77 -14.04 -3.56 2.85
CA VAL A 77 -13.52 -2.40 2.15
C VAL A 77 -13.63 -2.60 0.64
N GLU A 78 -13.74 -1.50 -0.07
CA GLU A 78 -13.87 -1.52 -1.52
C GLU A 78 -13.20 -0.30 -2.14
N LYS A 79 -13.20 -0.26 -3.45
CA LYS A 79 -12.67 0.85 -4.23
C LYS A 79 -13.11 2.20 -3.66
N GLY A 80 -12.18 3.11 -3.49
CA GLY A 80 -12.44 4.45 -2.97
C GLY A 80 -12.25 4.60 -1.47
N MET A 81 -12.02 3.50 -0.77
CA MET A 81 -11.79 3.54 0.67
C MET A 81 -10.30 3.51 0.99
N GLY A 82 -9.91 4.11 2.10
CA GLY A 82 -8.54 4.10 2.56
C GLY A 82 -8.45 3.95 4.05
N VAL A 83 -7.25 3.60 4.52
CA VAL A 83 -6.97 3.50 5.95
C VAL A 83 -5.64 4.16 6.25
N TYR A 84 -5.60 4.94 7.32
CA TYR A 84 -4.38 5.52 7.85
C TYR A 84 -3.90 4.71 9.05
N LEU A 85 -2.60 4.42 9.07
CA LEU A 85 -1.94 3.75 10.18
C LEU A 85 -0.90 4.69 10.77
N GLY A 86 -0.98 4.90 12.08
CA GLY A 86 0.07 5.59 12.81
C GLY A 86 1.25 4.68 13.13
N PRO A 87 2.30 5.22 13.77
CA PRO A 87 3.54 4.45 13.99
C PRO A 87 3.40 3.19 14.84
N THR A 88 2.33 3.07 15.63
CA THR A 88 2.11 1.90 16.49
C THR A 88 0.95 1.02 16.07
N ASP A 89 0.27 1.40 14.98
CA ASP A 89 -0.88 0.65 14.52
C ASP A 89 -0.47 -0.54 13.67
N THR A 90 -1.25 -1.60 13.73
CA THR A 90 -1.05 -2.78 12.89
C THR A 90 -2.37 -3.15 12.22
N MET A 91 -2.28 -3.71 11.02
CA MET A 91 -3.45 -4.21 10.32
C MET A 91 -3.04 -5.30 9.33
N SER A 92 -4.03 -6.01 8.82
CA SER A 92 -3.86 -6.85 7.63
C SER A 92 -5.00 -6.58 6.67
N ILE A 93 -4.72 -6.76 5.38
CA ILE A 93 -5.74 -6.66 4.34
C ILE A 93 -5.72 -7.92 3.49
N GLU A 94 -6.90 -8.43 3.18
CA GLU A 94 -7.06 -9.64 2.39
C GLU A 94 -8.00 -9.34 1.23
N ALA A 95 -7.61 -9.74 0.01
CA ALA A 95 -8.49 -9.64 -1.14
C ALA A 95 -9.63 -10.64 -1.00
N SER A 96 -10.83 -10.26 -1.44
CA SER A 96 -11.98 -11.16 -1.37
C SER A 96 -11.76 -12.36 -2.29
N ASN A 97 -12.57 -13.41 -2.11
CA ASN A 97 -12.42 -14.64 -2.87
C ASN A 97 -12.80 -14.52 -4.35
N ASP A 98 -13.41 -13.41 -4.73
CA ASP A 98 -13.89 -13.20 -6.10
C ASP A 98 -13.34 -11.90 -6.73
N SER A 99 -12.37 -11.25 -6.10
CA SER A 99 -11.92 -9.95 -6.56
C SER A 99 -10.42 -9.77 -6.34
N LYS A 100 -9.76 -9.18 -7.32
CA LYS A 100 -8.38 -8.73 -7.16
C LYS A 100 -8.38 -7.37 -6.51
N LEU A 101 -7.37 -7.09 -5.70
CA LEU A 101 -7.18 -5.77 -5.11
C LEU A 101 -6.03 -5.05 -5.79
N LYS A 102 -6.22 -3.75 -5.98
CA LYS A 102 -5.14 -2.83 -6.34
C LYS A 102 -5.07 -1.75 -5.28
N LEU A 103 -3.92 -1.65 -4.62
CA LEU A 103 -3.71 -0.74 -3.50
C LEU A 103 -2.66 0.30 -3.86
N PHE A 104 -2.86 1.53 -3.40
CA PHE A 104 -1.79 2.53 -3.31
C PHE A 104 -1.33 2.57 -1.86
N HIS A 105 -0.04 2.34 -1.63
CA HIS A 105 0.55 2.27 -0.29
C HIS A 105 1.59 3.37 -0.16
N LEU A 106 1.30 4.36 0.67
CA LEU A 106 2.18 5.48 0.96
C LEU A 106 2.78 5.30 2.35
N ILE A 107 4.09 5.42 2.44
CA ILE A 107 4.82 5.32 3.70
C ILE A 107 5.60 6.60 3.92
N VAL A 108 5.38 7.22 5.08
CA VAL A 108 6.13 8.38 5.51
C VAL A 108 6.83 8.02 6.83
N PRO A 109 8.15 7.91 6.85
CA PRO A 109 8.86 7.62 8.07
C PRO A 109 8.63 8.71 9.12
N LYS A 110 8.67 8.32 10.40
CA LYS A 110 8.58 9.27 11.49
C LYS A 110 9.79 10.20 11.42
N ILE A 111 9.52 11.50 11.35
CA ILE A 111 10.59 12.50 11.30
C ILE A 111 11.05 12.79 12.73
N PRO A 112 12.35 12.68 13.04
CA PRO A 112 12.88 13.05 14.34
C PRO A 112 12.65 14.52 14.59
N GLN A 113 12.20 14.87 15.76
CA GLN A 113 12.03 16.27 16.17
C GLN A 113 13.17 16.70 17.08
#